data_413f79c26525c0d399db732ed8d8c3bb
#
_entry.id   413f79c26525c0d399db732ed8d8c3bb
#
_cell.length_a   1.000
_cell.length_b   1.000
_cell.length_c   1.000
_cell.angle_alpha   90.00
_cell.angle_beta   90.00
_cell.angle_gamma   90.00
#
_symmetry.space_group_name_H-M   'P 1'
#
loop_
_entity.id
_entity.type
_entity.pdbx_description
1 polymer ?
#
loop_
_entity_poly.entity_id
_entity_poly.type
_entity_poly.pdbx_seq_one_letter_code
_entity_poly.pdbx_strand_id
1 'polypeptide(L)'
;MIFKKRLTAPDPGDPAYTGTKFGGKNRALVINKKNGFVLPNCCGEVHGRWIECGGSDNLCIGDAHSYFGYTKDGHARSNKPHVGAIVCWDGGSKGKGHVAFIEEMGHDKKGDWILTSNSGYKAIRTFWTKKIYGPKYQYSAKYKLRGFILGEYNYQDPEFFTYKIVRGDTLSEIAKKYHTTVSIIMKDNPYIKDPDKIYAGKTLQLRR
;
A
#
# COMPACT_ATOMS: atom_id res chain seq x y z
N MET A 1 3.65 -9.63 12.16
CA MET A 1 3.48 -10.13 10.78
C MET A 1 4.34 -9.34 9.82
N ILE A 2 4.89 -9.96 8.79
CA ILE A 2 5.81 -9.29 7.85
C ILE A 2 4.96 -8.79 6.68
N PHE A 3 4.90 -7.46 6.49
CA PHE A 3 4.33 -6.89 5.28
C PHE A 3 5.15 -7.35 4.07
N LYS A 4 4.47 -7.90 3.06
CA LYS A 4 5.08 -8.27 1.77
C LYS A 4 4.33 -7.54 0.66
N LYS A 5 5.05 -6.68 -0.08
CA LYS A 5 4.49 -5.95 -1.22
C LYS A 5 3.95 -6.93 -2.27
N ARG A 6 2.73 -6.69 -2.79
CA ARG A 6 2.11 -7.45 -3.87
C ARG A 6 1.60 -6.52 -4.98
N LEU A 7 2.09 -6.71 -6.17
CA LEU A 7 1.74 -5.90 -7.35
C LEU A 7 1.03 -6.71 -8.44
N THR A 8 0.65 -7.96 -8.13
CA THR A 8 -0.07 -8.86 -9.03
C THR A 8 -1.46 -9.16 -8.50
N ALA A 9 -2.35 -9.59 -9.37
CA ALA A 9 -3.66 -10.09 -8.95
C ALA A 9 -3.49 -11.33 -8.03
N PRO A 10 -4.36 -11.49 -7.01
CA PRO A 10 -4.36 -12.70 -6.19
C PRO A 10 -4.89 -13.92 -6.97
N ASP A 11 -4.53 -15.09 -6.48
CA ASP A 11 -5.12 -16.35 -6.95
C ASP A 11 -6.58 -16.44 -6.48
N PRO A 12 -7.55 -16.78 -7.37
CA PRO A 12 -8.93 -17.04 -6.98
C PRO A 12 -9.12 -18.18 -5.96
N GLY A 13 -8.15 -19.09 -5.85
CA GLY A 13 -8.14 -20.17 -4.86
C GLY A 13 -7.59 -19.77 -3.49
N ASP A 14 -7.00 -18.58 -3.35
CA ASP A 14 -6.44 -18.12 -2.08
C ASP A 14 -7.56 -17.88 -1.06
N PRO A 15 -7.49 -18.51 0.14
CA PRO A 15 -8.48 -18.28 1.22
C PRO A 15 -8.67 -16.83 1.63
N ALA A 16 -7.64 -15.98 1.48
CA ALA A 16 -7.73 -14.54 1.74
C ALA A 16 -8.66 -13.82 0.75
N TYR A 17 -8.88 -14.39 -0.43
CA TYR A 17 -9.75 -13.85 -1.48
C TYR A 17 -10.97 -14.72 -1.76
N THR A 18 -11.22 -15.68 -0.90
CA THR A 18 -12.43 -16.52 -0.94
C THR A 18 -13.35 -16.14 0.21
N GLY A 19 -14.64 -15.92 -0.09
CA GLY A 19 -15.64 -15.56 0.91
C GLY A 19 -15.85 -16.67 1.95
N THR A 20 -16.16 -16.30 3.19
CA THR A 20 -16.32 -17.24 4.32
C THR A 20 -17.41 -18.28 4.08
N LYS A 21 -18.47 -17.94 3.35
CA LYS A 21 -19.54 -18.90 2.94
C LYS A 21 -19.05 -19.97 1.97
N PHE A 22 -17.84 -19.83 1.42
CA PHE A 22 -17.18 -20.76 0.50
C PHE A 22 -15.92 -21.38 1.12
N GLY A 23 -15.80 -21.36 2.44
CA GLY A 23 -14.66 -21.91 3.16
C GLY A 23 -13.41 -21.02 3.22
N GLY A 24 -13.49 -19.80 2.70
CA GLY A 24 -12.40 -18.82 2.77
C GLY A 24 -12.38 -18.02 4.04
N LYS A 25 -11.52 -17.00 4.07
CA LYS A 25 -11.30 -16.10 5.23
C LYS A 25 -11.85 -14.68 5.03
N ASN A 26 -12.26 -14.32 3.81
CA ASN A 26 -12.66 -12.97 3.46
C ASN A 26 -14.14 -12.72 3.75
N ARG A 27 -14.45 -11.74 4.59
CA ARG A 27 -15.83 -11.38 4.97
C ARG A 27 -16.47 -10.34 4.04
N ALA A 28 -15.73 -9.79 3.09
CA ALA A 28 -16.25 -8.80 2.16
C ALA A 28 -17.33 -9.39 1.23
N LEU A 29 -18.04 -8.51 0.54
CA LEU A 29 -19.09 -8.90 -0.39
C LEU A 29 -18.55 -9.85 -1.47
N VAL A 30 -19.13 -11.04 -1.53
CA VAL A 30 -18.81 -12.03 -2.56
C VAL A 30 -19.42 -11.62 -3.89
N ILE A 31 -18.58 -11.43 -4.90
CA ILE A 31 -18.99 -11.03 -6.26
C ILE A 31 -19.23 -12.26 -7.14
N ASN A 32 -18.34 -13.22 -7.12
CA ASN A 32 -18.48 -14.48 -7.86
C ASN A 32 -19.14 -15.55 -6.96
N LYS A 33 -20.43 -15.79 -7.22
CA LYS A 33 -21.19 -16.77 -6.43
C LYS A 33 -20.85 -18.24 -6.76
N LYS A 34 -20.11 -18.50 -7.84
CA LYS A 34 -19.77 -19.88 -8.23
C LYS A 34 -18.63 -20.43 -7.40
N ASN A 35 -17.59 -19.62 -7.14
CA ASN A 35 -16.39 -20.04 -6.41
C ASN A 35 -16.07 -19.14 -5.19
N GLY A 36 -16.92 -18.18 -4.88
CA GLY A 36 -16.73 -17.28 -3.74
C GLY A 36 -15.63 -16.23 -3.90
N PHE A 37 -15.07 -16.05 -5.10
CA PHE A 37 -14.03 -15.07 -5.36
C PHE A 37 -14.54 -13.64 -5.19
N VAL A 38 -13.90 -12.83 -4.34
CA VAL A 38 -14.38 -11.51 -3.92
C VAL A 38 -13.94 -10.36 -4.82
N LEU A 39 -13.09 -10.58 -5.79
CA LEU A 39 -12.78 -9.63 -6.86
C LEU A 39 -13.79 -9.79 -8.03
N PRO A 40 -14.08 -8.71 -8.77
CA PRO A 40 -13.67 -7.31 -8.63
C PRO A 40 -14.53 -6.58 -7.61
N ASN A 41 -13.93 -6.22 -6.48
CA ASN A 41 -14.52 -5.35 -5.47
C ASN A 41 -13.40 -4.73 -4.63
N CYS A 42 -13.41 -3.40 -4.47
CA CYS A 42 -12.36 -2.72 -3.71
C CYS A 42 -12.32 -3.17 -2.24
N CYS A 43 -13.48 -3.46 -1.65
CA CYS A 43 -13.55 -4.01 -0.30
C CYS A 43 -12.95 -5.42 -0.22
N GLY A 44 -13.24 -6.27 -1.21
CA GLY A 44 -12.65 -7.62 -1.28
C GLY A 44 -11.13 -7.59 -1.38
N GLU A 45 -10.58 -6.67 -2.16
CA GLU A 45 -9.12 -6.48 -2.28
C GLU A 45 -8.50 -6.08 -0.94
N VAL A 46 -9.01 -5.05 -0.28
CA VAL A 46 -8.40 -4.59 0.99
C VAL A 46 -8.52 -5.60 2.10
N HIS A 47 -9.63 -6.36 2.19
CA HIS A 47 -9.76 -7.47 3.13
C HIS A 47 -8.73 -8.58 2.83
N GLY A 48 -8.59 -8.95 1.56
CA GLY A 48 -7.63 -9.96 1.14
C GLY A 48 -6.20 -9.55 1.49
N ARG A 49 -5.80 -8.33 1.14
CA ARG A 49 -4.46 -7.82 1.48
C ARG A 49 -4.23 -7.73 2.99
N TRP A 50 -5.27 -7.35 3.74
CA TRP A 50 -5.21 -7.31 5.19
C TRP A 50 -4.90 -8.70 5.77
N ILE A 51 -5.62 -9.73 5.30
CA ILE A 51 -5.43 -11.12 5.71
C ILE A 51 -4.05 -11.64 5.27
N GLU A 52 -3.62 -11.38 4.04
CA GLU A 52 -2.28 -11.77 3.53
C GLU A 52 -1.14 -11.19 4.37
N CYS A 53 -1.32 -9.96 4.84
CA CYS A 53 -0.39 -9.31 5.77
C CYS A 53 -0.59 -9.80 7.21
N GLY A 54 -1.51 -10.73 7.42
CA GLY A 54 -1.80 -11.48 8.66
C GLY A 54 -2.68 -10.74 9.62
N GLY A 55 -3.40 -9.73 9.22
CA GLY A 55 -4.49 -9.13 9.98
C GLY A 55 -5.65 -10.10 10.15
N SER A 56 -6.39 -9.99 11.25
CA SER A 56 -7.69 -10.60 11.39
C SER A 56 -8.69 -9.85 10.52
N ASP A 57 -9.63 -10.55 9.86
CA ASP A 57 -10.65 -9.89 9.06
C ASP A 57 -11.77 -9.30 9.95
N ASN A 58 -11.47 -8.19 10.61
CA ASN A 58 -12.40 -7.41 11.44
C ASN A 58 -12.77 -6.06 10.80
N LEU A 59 -12.33 -5.80 9.58
CA LEU A 59 -12.63 -4.57 8.84
C LEU A 59 -14.12 -4.39 8.59
N CYS A 60 -14.53 -3.18 8.21
CA CYS A 60 -15.90 -2.86 7.79
C CYS A 60 -16.33 -3.72 6.59
N ILE A 61 -17.51 -4.34 6.67
CA ILE A 61 -18.11 -5.13 5.58
C ILE A 61 -19.14 -4.35 4.76
N GLY A 62 -19.28 -3.05 5.01
CA GLY A 62 -20.15 -2.15 4.26
C GLY A 62 -19.53 -1.64 2.96
N ASP A 63 -20.16 -0.62 2.37
CA ASP A 63 -19.61 0.10 1.23
C ASP A 63 -18.31 0.85 1.61
N ALA A 64 -17.44 1.09 0.64
CA ALA A 64 -16.11 1.69 0.88
C ALA A 64 -16.16 3.05 1.63
N HIS A 65 -17.19 3.87 1.43
CA HIS A 65 -17.36 5.14 2.15
C HIS A 65 -17.50 4.97 3.67
N SER A 66 -17.94 3.80 4.13
CA SER A 66 -18.15 3.53 5.56
C SER A 66 -16.85 3.13 6.29
N TYR A 67 -15.82 2.74 5.57
CA TYR A 67 -14.60 2.15 6.17
C TYR A 67 -13.91 3.08 7.15
N PHE A 68 -13.66 4.33 6.75
CA PHE A 68 -12.92 5.27 7.60
C PHE A 68 -13.65 5.58 8.91
N GLY A 69 -14.99 5.67 8.88
CA GLY A 69 -15.83 5.93 10.06
C GLY A 69 -16.12 4.69 10.92
N TYR A 70 -15.81 3.49 10.45
CA TYR A 70 -16.05 2.25 11.19
C TYR A 70 -14.96 2.01 12.22
N THR A 71 -15.23 2.33 13.48
CA THR A 71 -14.23 2.24 14.58
C THR A 71 -14.28 0.93 15.36
N LYS A 72 -15.27 0.06 15.09
CA LYS A 72 -15.39 -1.26 15.76
C LYS A 72 -14.31 -2.26 15.37
N ASP A 73 -13.52 -1.93 14.33
CA ASP A 73 -12.34 -2.69 13.93
C ASP A 73 -11.14 -2.51 14.87
N GLY A 74 -11.17 -1.49 15.75
CA GLY A 74 -10.09 -1.20 16.71
C GLY A 74 -8.83 -0.59 16.10
N HIS A 75 -8.77 -0.38 14.76
CA HIS A 75 -7.58 0.11 14.11
C HIS A 75 -7.46 1.63 14.18
N ALA A 76 -6.23 2.14 14.31
CA ALA A 76 -5.95 3.57 14.34
C ALA A 76 -6.27 4.23 12.99
N ARG A 77 -6.71 5.48 13.05
CA ARG A 77 -6.95 6.36 11.89
C ARG A 77 -5.84 7.41 11.79
N SER A 78 -5.43 7.72 10.56
CA SER A 78 -4.36 8.68 10.28
C SER A 78 -4.75 9.62 9.14
N ASN A 79 -4.21 10.83 9.16
CA ASN A 79 -4.24 11.76 8.02
C ASN A 79 -2.95 11.66 7.17
N LYS A 80 -1.99 10.83 7.59
CA LYS A 80 -0.74 10.56 6.86
C LYS A 80 -0.74 9.14 6.35
N PRO A 81 -0.25 8.91 5.12
CA PRO A 81 -0.14 7.56 4.56
C PRO A 81 0.94 6.75 5.28
N HIS A 82 0.74 5.43 5.30
CA HIS A 82 1.71 4.43 5.74
C HIS A 82 1.64 3.24 4.78
N VAL A 83 2.76 2.59 4.51
CA VAL A 83 2.75 1.32 3.77
C VAL A 83 1.95 0.30 4.57
N GLY A 84 1.13 -0.52 3.91
CA GLY A 84 0.23 -1.46 4.59
C GLY A 84 -1.06 -0.84 5.12
N ALA A 85 -1.23 0.49 5.05
CA ALA A 85 -2.49 1.12 5.41
C ALA A 85 -3.54 0.98 4.30
N ILE A 86 -4.80 1.03 4.69
CA ILE A 86 -5.92 1.17 3.75
C ILE A 86 -6.19 2.66 3.57
N VAL A 87 -6.09 3.14 2.34
CA VAL A 87 -6.51 4.50 1.99
C VAL A 87 -8.00 4.51 1.64
N CYS A 88 -8.72 5.50 2.18
CA CYS A 88 -10.18 5.62 2.06
C CYS A 88 -10.56 6.92 1.37
N TRP A 89 -11.45 6.84 0.38
CA TRP A 89 -12.02 7.99 -0.31
C TRP A 89 -13.53 7.94 -0.32
N ASP A 90 -14.16 9.10 -0.12
CA ASP A 90 -15.57 9.31 -0.40
C ASP A 90 -15.80 9.67 -1.87
N GLY A 91 -17.06 9.56 -2.32
CA GLY A 91 -17.47 9.98 -3.66
C GLY A 91 -17.62 8.83 -4.65
N GLY A 92 -17.24 9.09 -5.89
CA GLY A 92 -17.44 8.14 -6.99
C GLY A 92 -18.89 8.06 -7.47
N SER A 93 -19.18 7.10 -8.34
CA SER A 93 -20.55 6.86 -8.80
C SER A 93 -21.43 6.38 -7.63
N LYS A 94 -22.57 7.00 -7.42
CA LYS A 94 -23.53 6.68 -6.33
C LYS A 94 -23.00 6.90 -4.91
N GLY A 95 -21.91 7.66 -4.71
CA GLY A 95 -21.38 7.98 -3.38
C GLY A 95 -20.83 6.79 -2.57
N LYS A 96 -20.55 5.65 -3.23
CA LYS A 96 -20.13 4.42 -2.53
C LYS A 96 -18.66 4.45 -2.05
N GLY A 97 -17.90 5.47 -2.43
CA GLY A 97 -16.50 5.62 -2.08
C GLY A 97 -15.58 4.65 -2.81
N HIS A 98 -14.31 4.66 -2.41
CA HIS A 98 -13.30 3.70 -2.84
C HIS A 98 -12.31 3.45 -1.71
N VAL A 99 -11.79 2.24 -1.60
CA VAL A 99 -10.70 1.86 -0.72
C VAL A 99 -9.62 1.13 -1.51
N ALA A 100 -8.38 1.30 -1.09
CA ALA A 100 -7.25 0.59 -1.67
C ALA A 100 -6.18 0.34 -0.61
N PHE A 101 -5.32 -0.62 -0.84
CA PHE A 101 -4.23 -0.95 0.07
C PHE A 101 -2.93 -0.31 -0.42
N ILE A 102 -2.14 0.28 0.48
CA ILE A 102 -0.89 0.96 0.15
C ILE A 102 0.24 -0.07 0.15
N GLU A 103 0.77 -0.35 -1.04
CA GLU A 103 1.84 -1.32 -1.25
C GLU A 103 3.24 -0.70 -1.14
N GLU A 104 3.35 0.58 -1.43
CA GLU A 104 4.63 1.29 -1.45
C GLU A 104 4.42 2.80 -1.28
N MET A 105 5.43 3.47 -0.80
CA MET A 105 5.48 4.93 -0.72
C MET A 105 6.84 5.43 -1.19
N GLY A 106 6.87 6.61 -1.77
CA GLY A 106 8.11 7.22 -2.22
C GLY A 106 7.96 8.69 -2.55
N HIS A 107 9.05 9.22 -3.10
CA HIS A 107 9.14 10.61 -3.56
C HIS A 107 9.79 10.63 -4.94
N ASP A 108 9.32 11.50 -5.83
CA ASP A 108 9.95 11.80 -7.11
C ASP A 108 9.78 13.28 -7.46
N LYS A 109 10.12 13.68 -8.68
CA LYS A 109 10.06 15.09 -9.15
C LYS A 109 8.68 15.73 -8.98
N LYS A 110 7.62 14.95 -8.86
CA LYS A 110 6.24 15.42 -8.67
C LYS A 110 5.83 15.48 -7.19
N GLY A 111 6.69 15.05 -6.26
CA GLY A 111 6.45 15.03 -4.83
C GLY A 111 6.25 13.63 -4.25
N ASP A 112 5.71 13.58 -3.04
CA ASP A 112 5.42 12.33 -2.34
C ASP A 112 4.29 11.56 -3.05
N TRP A 113 4.41 10.24 -3.10
CA TRP A 113 3.41 9.39 -3.70
C TRP A 113 3.18 8.11 -2.90
N ILE A 114 2.02 7.53 -3.09
CA ILE A 114 1.67 6.17 -2.67
C ILE A 114 1.41 5.30 -3.89
N LEU A 115 1.79 4.03 -3.84
CA LEU A 115 1.42 3.01 -4.82
C LEU A 115 0.39 2.09 -4.16
N THR A 116 -0.77 1.96 -4.78
CA THR A 116 -1.88 1.20 -4.21
C THR A 116 -2.24 -0.01 -5.06
N SER A 117 -2.64 -1.11 -4.41
CA SER A 117 -3.36 -2.21 -5.03
C SER A 117 -4.87 -1.94 -4.95
N ASN A 118 -5.56 -2.22 -6.03
CA ASN A 118 -6.94 -1.83 -6.23
C ASN A 118 -7.75 -2.94 -6.88
N SER A 119 -9.05 -2.94 -6.61
CA SER A 119 -10.05 -3.64 -7.38
C SER A 119 -11.32 -2.78 -7.47
N GLY A 120 -12.24 -3.07 -8.39
CA GLY A 120 -13.43 -2.25 -8.58
C GLY A 120 -14.65 -3.06 -9.00
N TYR A 121 -15.80 -2.64 -8.48
CA TYR A 121 -17.08 -3.24 -8.85
C TYR A 121 -17.40 -2.99 -10.31
N LYS A 122 -17.69 -4.03 -11.08
CA LYS A 122 -17.95 -4.00 -12.53
C LYS A 122 -16.80 -3.38 -13.34
N ALA A 123 -15.57 -3.38 -12.82
CA ALA A 123 -14.41 -2.93 -13.58
C ALA A 123 -14.09 -3.92 -14.71
N ILE A 124 -13.60 -3.41 -15.83
CA ILE A 124 -13.04 -4.23 -16.91
C ILE A 124 -11.84 -5.04 -16.40
N ARG A 125 -11.09 -4.46 -15.45
CA ARG A 125 -9.99 -5.10 -14.73
C ARG A 125 -10.41 -5.40 -13.31
N THR A 126 -10.18 -6.62 -12.87
CA THR A 126 -10.46 -7.05 -11.50
C THR A 126 -9.38 -6.59 -10.51
N PHE A 127 -8.20 -6.30 -11.01
CA PHE A 127 -7.05 -5.84 -10.24
C PHE A 127 -6.22 -4.85 -11.04
N TRP A 128 -5.72 -3.80 -10.37
CA TRP A 128 -4.70 -2.90 -10.92
C TRP A 128 -3.93 -2.20 -9.81
N THR A 129 -2.75 -1.70 -10.14
CA THR A 129 -2.00 -0.80 -9.27
C THR A 129 -2.15 0.64 -9.72
N LYS A 130 -2.06 1.60 -8.78
CA LYS A 130 -2.13 3.03 -9.10
C LYS A 130 -1.19 3.84 -8.22
N LYS A 131 -0.32 4.64 -8.85
CA LYS A 131 0.47 5.68 -8.18
C LYS A 131 -0.38 6.93 -8.01
N ILE A 132 -0.42 7.47 -6.78
CA ILE A 132 -1.22 8.64 -6.41
C ILE A 132 -0.34 9.61 -5.64
N TYR A 133 -0.33 10.88 -6.07
CA TYR A 133 0.54 11.90 -5.50
C TYR A 133 -0.13 12.68 -4.37
N GLY A 134 0.70 13.03 -3.35
CA GLY A 134 0.35 13.94 -2.26
C GLY A 134 0.46 15.42 -2.64
N PRO A 135 0.12 16.29 -1.71
CA PRO A 135 -0.41 15.97 -0.38
C PRO A 135 -1.89 15.57 -0.36
N LYS A 136 -2.61 15.79 -1.48
CA LYS A 136 -4.06 15.51 -1.55
C LYS A 136 -4.38 14.02 -1.68
N TYR A 137 -3.45 13.19 -2.14
CA TYR A 137 -3.65 11.75 -2.41
C TYR A 137 -5.01 11.45 -3.04
N GLN A 138 -5.38 12.25 -4.06
CA GLN A 138 -6.69 12.19 -4.69
C GLN A 138 -6.72 11.09 -5.75
N TYR A 139 -7.62 10.12 -5.59
CA TYR A 139 -7.76 9.00 -6.51
C TYR A 139 -8.17 9.46 -7.93
N SER A 140 -9.17 10.34 -8.02
CA SER A 140 -9.58 11.09 -9.22
C SER A 140 -10.45 12.27 -8.81
N ALA A 141 -10.84 13.16 -9.76
CA ALA A 141 -11.66 14.34 -9.47
C ALA A 141 -13.00 14.03 -8.77
N LYS A 142 -13.53 12.80 -8.91
CA LYS A 142 -14.79 12.38 -8.30
C LYS A 142 -14.64 11.84 -6.88
N TYR A 143 -13.42 11.75 -6.35
CA TYR A 143 -13.15 11.16 -5.03
C TYR A 143 -12.44 12.16 -4.12
N LYS A 144 -12.83 12.18 -2.85
CA LYS A 144 -12.22 13.01 -1.80
C LYS A 144 -11.57 12.10 -0.76
N LEU A 145 -10.31 12.35 -0.45
CA LEU A 145 -9.60 11.63 0.62
C LEU A 145 -10.31 11.82 1.97
N ARG A 146 -10.50 10.70 2.68
CA ARG A 146 -10.96 10.67 4.07
C ARG A 146 -9.81 10.47 5.03
N GLY A 147 -8.85 9.65 4.66
CA GLY A 147 -7.69 9.31 5.45
C GLY A 147 -7.27 7.86 5.29
N PHE A 148 -6.54 7.36 6.27
CA PHE A 148 -5.89 6.06 6.24
C PHE A 148 -6.25 5.24 7.47
N ILE A 149 -6.50 3.94 7.30
CA ILE A 149 -6.69 2.98 8.38
C ILE A 149 -5.35 2.25 8.54
N LEU A 150 -4.76 2.34 9.72
CA LEU A 150 -3.44 1.77 9.98
C LEU A 150 -3.55 0.29 10.36
N GLY A 151 -2.72 -0.55 9.75
CA GLY A 151 -2.52 -1.92 10.16
C GLY A 151 -1.56 -2.02 11.33
N GLU A 152 -1.82 -2.94 12.24
CA GLU A 152 -0.88 -3.34 13.31
C GLU A 152 0.16 -4.32 12.74
N TYR A 153 0.81 -3.94 11.66
CA TYR A 153 1.89 -4.75 11.13
C TYR A 153 3.15 -4.45 11.95
N ASN A 154 3.81 -5.50 12.43
CA ASN A 154 5.22 -5.38 12.71
C ASN A 154 5.90 -5.10 11.37
N TYR A 155 6.05 -3.82 11.04
CA TYR A 155 7.02 -3.43 10.05
C TYR A 155 8.34 -4.01 10.56
N GLN A 156 8.82 -5.06 9.91
CA GLN A 156 10.25 -5.19 9.88
C GLN A 156 10.67 -3.94 9.12
N ASP A 157 11.36 -3.04 9.82
CA ASP A 157 12.15 -2.01 9.17
C ASP A 157 12.81 -2.69 7.97
N PRO A 158 12.72 -2.09 6.79
CA PRO A 158 13.35 -2.69 5.62
C PRO A 158 14.73 -3.15 6.06
N GLU A 159 15.04 -4.45 5.86
CA GLU A 159 16.34 -4.97 6.26
C GLU A 159 17.41 -4.06 5.70
N PHE A 160 18.00 -3.26 6.55
CA PHE A 160 19.10 -2.40 6.16
C PHE A 160 20.35 -3.24 6.05
N PHE A 161 21.10 -2.99 5.02
CA PHE A 161 22.50 -3.43 4.94
C PHE A 161 23.41 -2.22 4.79
N THR A 162 24.63 -2.37 5.25
CA THR A 162 25.64 -1.31 5.17
C THR A 162 26.39 -1.40 3.86
N TYR A 163 26.35 -0.34 3.06
CA TYR A 163 27.16 -0.19 1.85
C TYR A 163 28.32 0.79 2.12
N LYS A 164 29.55 0.36 1.86
CA LYS A 164 30.74 1.21 1.96
C LYS A 164 30.95 1.94 0.62
N ILE A 165 30.86 3.26 0.65
CA ILE A 165 31.09 4.10 -0.53
C ILE A 165 32.53 3.91 -1.02
N VAL A 166 32.70 3.63 -2.31
CA VAL A 166 33.99 3.53 -2.97
C VAL A 166 34.24 4.76 -3.84
N ARG A 167 35.51 4.98 -4.20
CA ARG A 167 35.90 6.09 -5.08
C ARG A 167 35.20 5.96 -6.44
N GLY A 168 34.53 7.01 -6.88
CA GLY A 168 33.79 7.06 -8.13
C GLY A 168 32.29 6.81 -7.98
N ASP A 169 31.80 6.37 -6.80
CA ASP A 169 30.38 6.20 -6.57
C ASP A 169 29.64 7.54 -6.61
N THR A 170 28.42 7.49 -7.15
CA THR A 170 27.41 8.54 -7.01
C THR A 170 26.15 7.95 -6.37
N LEU A 171 25.38 8.77 -5.64
CA LEU A 171 24.11 8.29 -5.08
C LEU A 171 23.13 7.82 -6.15
N SER A 172 23.20 8.38 -7.35
CA SER A 172 22.35 7.99 -8.49
C SER A 172 22.68 6.59 -8.99
N GLU A 173 23.96 6.23 -9.12
CA GLU A 173 24.39 4.90 -9.53
C GLU A 173 24.12 3.85 -8.46
N ILE A 174 24.38 4.20 -7.18
CA ILE A 174 24.04 3.34 -6.05
C ILE A 174 22.52 3.09 -6.01
N ALA A 175 21.70 4.14 -6.16
CA ALA A 175 20.26 4.02 -6.20
C ALA A 175 19.79 3.08 -7.34
N LYS A 176 20.35 3.24 -8.54
CA LYS A 176 20.06 2.36 -9.68
C LYS A 176 20.47 0.91 -9.40
N LYS A 177 21.68 0.69 -8.88
CA LYS A 177 22.23 -0.64 -8.56
C LYS A 177 21.37 -1.40 -7.55
N TYR A 178 20.84 -0.70 -6.55
CA TYR A 178 20.06 -1.30 -5.46
C TYR A 178 18.54 -1.07 -5.59
N HIS A 179 18.07 -0.72 -6.80
CA HIS A 179 16.64 -0.54 -7.12
C HIS A 179 15.90 0.39 -6.17
N THR A 180 16.56 1.47 -5.74
CA THR A 180 16.04 2.51 -4.84
C THR A 180 16.13 3.89 -5.51
N THR A 181 15.93 4.95 -4.74
CA THR A 181 16.08 6.33 -5.22
C THR A 181 17.05 7.12 -4.34
N VAL A 182 17.67 8.15 -4.89
CA VAL A 182 18.55 9.07 -4.14
C VAL A 182 17.82 9.63 -2.91
N SER A 183 16.56 10.00 -3.07
CA SER A 183 15.73 10.54 -1.98
C SER A 183 15.54 9.53 -0.84
N ILE A 184 15.32 8.24 -1.14
CA ILE A 184 15.23 7.19 -0.13
C ILE A 184 16.58 7.01 0.57
N ILE A 185 17.68 6.95 -0.19
CA ILE A 185 19.02 6.84 0.41
C ILE A 185 19.28 8.00 1.36
N MET A 186 19.00 9.24 0.97
CA MET A 186 19.19 10.42 1.83
C MET A 186 18.28 10.40 3.06
N LYS A 187 17.03 9.94 2.93
CA LYS A 187 16.10 9.77 4.06
C LYS A 187 16.64 8.81 5.10
N ASP A 188 17.20 7.68 4.64
CA ASP A 188 17.74 6.63 5.51
C ASP A 188 19.15 6.98 6.03
N ASN A 189 19.79 8.01 5.45
CA ASN A 189 21.11 8.53 5.82
C ASN A 189 21.03 10.07 6.06
N PRO A 190 20.37 10.53 7.11
CA PRO A 190 20.06 11.95 7.31
C PRO A 190 21.30 12.86 7.50
N TYR A 191 22.48 12.28 7.63
CA TYR A 191 23.76 13.01 7.62
C TYR A 191 24.14 13.50 6.21
N ILE A 192 23.59 12.93 5.13
CA ILE A 192 23.79 13.39 3.76
C ILE A 192 22.82 14.55 3.51
N LYS A 193 23.36 15.77 3.49
CA LYS A 193 22.58 16.99 3.25
C LYS A 193 22.54 17.40 1.78
N ASP A 194 23.53 16.95 1.00
CA ASP A 194 23.73 17.26 -0.40
C ASP A 194 23.99 15.94 -1.16
N PRO A 195 23.14 15.56 -2.13
CA PRO A 195 23.28 14.29 -2.83
C PRO A 195 24.58 14.19 -3.65
N ASP A 196 25.20 15.32 -3.99
CA ASP A 196 26.43 15.37 -4.78
C ASP A 196 27.69 15.32 -3.89
N LYS A 197 27.52 15.31 -2.57
CA LYS A 197 28.63 15.30 -1.59
C LYS A 197 28.61 14.02 -0.76
N ILE A 198 29.04 12.93 -1.38
CA ILE A 198 29.32 11.66 -0.68
C ILE A 198 30.85 11.39 -0.72
N TYR A 199 31.33 10.68 0.28
CA TYR A 199 32.78 10.50 0.47
C TYR A 199 33.13 9.01 0.54
N ALA A 200 34.09 8.60 -0.27
CA ALA A 200 34.63 7.25 -0.22
C ALA A 200 35.10 6.87 1.19
N GLY A 201 34.85 5.65 1.59
CA GLY A 201 35.12 5.12 2.92
C GLY A 201 33.99 5.32 3.95
N LYS A 202 33.03 6.23 3.71
CA LYS A 202 31.82 6.34 4.51
C LYS A 202 30.83 5.22 4.18
N THR A 203 29.89 4.97 5.05
CA THR A 203 28.89 3.91 4.91
C THR A 203 27.50 4.48 4.72
N LEU A 204 26.71 3.85 3.87
CA LEU A 204 25.28 4.10 3.69
C LEU A 204 24.47 2.96 4.29
N GLN A 205 23.35 3.30 4.91
CA GLN A 205 22.26 2.36 5.17
C GLN A 205 21.41 2.27 3.91
N LEU A 206 21.32 1.09 3.32
CA LEU A 206 20.50 0.81 2.15
C LEU A 206 19.45 -0.24 2.51
N ARG A 207 18.25 -0.09 1.97
CA ARG A 207 17.17 -1.07 2.11
C ARG A 207 17.40 -2.26 1.17
N ARG A 208 17.11 -3.47 1.64
CA ARG A 208 17.02 -4.68 0.80
C ARG A 208 15.72 -4.72 0.02
#